data_0bd57dc9b88cdc675887c5a9f6ea6185
#
_entry.id   0bd57dc9b88cdc675887c5a9f6ea6185
#
_cell.length_a   1.000
_cell.length_b   1.000
_cell.length_c   1.000
_cell.angle_alpha   90.00
_cell.angle_beta   90.00
_cell.angle_gamma   90.00
#
_symmetry.space_group_name_H-M   'P 1'
#
loop_
_entity.id
_entity.type
_entity.pdbx_description
1 polymer ?
#
loop_
_entity_poly.entity_id
_entity_poly.type
_entity_poly.pdbx_seq_one_letter_code
_entity_poly.pdbx_strand_id
1 'polypeptide(L)'
;MTDNTVEFIADVPYTELMLGCGHLRKKRIKLPEDKDEFKNLVTCDINPRVNPDVLHDLNILPWPFQDEEFDEVHAYEVLEHLGQQGDYKAFFDHFNELYRILKPGGILYASTPAWDGIWAWSDPGHTRIISEGSLIFLNRDNYTNNGETPITDYRDIYHGDFLLEGAKANNDSLYFMLRKK
;
A
#
# COMPACT_ATOMS: atom_id res chain seq x y z
N MET A 1 -18.96 44.25 -15.12
CA MET A 1 -19.75 43.20 -14.40
C MET A 1 -18.77 42.12 -14.06
N THR A 2 -18.33 42.06 -12.82
CA THR A 2 -17.42 41.01 -12.33
C THR A 2 -18.26 39.79 -11.99
N ASP A 3 -18.01 38.73 -12.68
CA ASP A 3 -18.62 37.42 -12.40
C ASP A 3 -18.08 36.94 -11.04
N ASN A 4 -18.95 36.98 -10.03
CA ASN A 4 -18.67 36.48 -8.69
C ASN A 4 -19.21 35.03 -8.59
N THR A 5 -18.72 34.14 -9.44
CA THR A 5 -19.02 32.71 -9.32
C THR A 5 -18.26 32.17 -8.11
N VAL A 6 -18.96 31.87 -7.03
CA VAL A 6 -18.41 31.14 -5.88
C VAL A 6 -18.58 29.65 -6.19
N GLU A 7 -17.48 28.98 -6.55
CA GLU A 7 -17.47 27.54 -6.65
C GLU A 7 -17.46 26.94 -5.24
N PHE A 8 -18.53 26.23 -4.90
CA PHE A 8 -18.55 25.36 -3.73
C PHE A 8 -17.75 24.10 -4.08
N ILE A 9 -16.54 23.99 -3.54
CA ILE A 9 -15.82 22.71 -3.55
C ILE A 9 -16.64 21.78 -2.63
N ALA A 10 -17.30 20.78 -3.21
CA ALA A 10 -17.93 19.74 -2.42
C ALA A 10 -16.84 19.09 -1.55
N ASP A 11 -17.08 19.00 -0.24
CA ASP A 11 -16.20 18.27 0.66
C ASP A 11 -16.14 16.81 0.15
N VAL A 12 -15.02 16.46 -0.48
CA VAL A 12 -14.77 15.05 -0.88
C VAL A 12 -14.59 14.26 0.41
N PRO A 13 -15.46 13.29 0.69
CA PRO A 13 -15.36 12.56 1.93
C PRO A 13 -14.01 11.85 2.04
N TYR A 14 -13.42 11.88 3.22
CA TYR A 14 -12.22 11.12 3.55
C TYR A 14 -12.53 9.62 3.45
N THR A 15 -11.78 8.88 2.65
CA THR A 15 -12.07 7.49 2.31
C THR A 15 -10.87 6.59 2.61
N GLU A 16 -11.12 5.48 3.28
CA GLU A 16 -10.10 4.52 3.70
C GLU A 16 -10.39 3.15 3.10
N LEU A 17 -9.36 2.46 2.62
CA LEU A 17 -9.45 1.10 2.09
C LEU A 17 -8.68 0.13 2.97
N MET A 18 -9.27 -1.03 3.26
CA MET A 18 -8.56 -2.14 3.87
C MET A 18 -8.48 -3.31 2.89
N LEU A 19 -7.29 -3.62 2.42
CA LEU A 19 -6.96 -4.78 1.61
C LEU A 19 -6.72 -6.01 2.51
N GLY A 20 -7.23 -7.17 2.11
CA GLY A 20 -7.17 -8.39 2.91
C GLY A 20 -7.82 -8.19 4.28
N CYS A 21 -9.04 -7.64 4.30
CA CYS A 21 -9.65 -7.13 5.52
C CYS A 21 -9.90 -8.19 6.60
N GLY A 22 -10.01 -9.47 6.23
CA GLY A 22 -10.32 -10.54 7.16
C GLY A 22 -11.53 -10.23 8.05
N HIS A 23 -11.52 -10.77 9.28
CA HIS A 23 -12.55 -10.49 10.28
C HIS A 23 -12.20 -9.31 11.21
N LEU A 24 -10.93 -8.96 11.32
CA LEU A 24 -10.44 -7.91 12.24
C LEU A 24 -10.19 -6.59 11.50
N ARG A 25 -11.21 -5.75 11.46
CA ARG A 25 -11.16 -4.43 10.81
C ARG A 25 -10.70 -3.38 11.81
N LYS A 26 -9.37 -3.33 12.06
CA LYS A 26 -8.74 -2.39 13.01
C LYS A 26 -7.48 -1.77 12.42
N LYS A 27 -7.27 -0.48 12.68
CA LYS A 27 -5.99 0.17 12.39
C LYS A 27 -4.90 -0.43 13.28
N ARG A 28 -3.84 -0.99 12.67
CA ARG A 28 -2.68 -1.54 13.39
C ARG A 28 -1.52 -0.54 13.45
N ILE A 29 -1.47 0.35 12.47
CA ILE A 29 -0.52 1.47 12.38
C ILE A 29 -1.34 2.75 12.29
N LYS A 30 -0.95 3.78 13.02
CA LYS A 30 -1.60 5.09 13.01
C LYS A 30 -0.61 6.16 13.47
N LEU A 31 -0.81 7.37 12.99
CA LEU A 31 -0.11 8.53 13.51
C LEU A 31 -0.72 8.93 14.86
N PRO A 32 0.02 9.69 15.72
CA PRO A 32 -0.47 10.10 17.04
C PRO A 32 -1.79 10.88 17.03
N GLU A 33 -2.07 11.60 15.93
CA GLU A 33 -3.29 12.36 15.66
C GLU A 33 -4.44 11.51 15.11
N ASP A 34 -4.19 10.28 14.66
CA ASP A 34 -5.20 9.43 14.07
C ASP A 34 -6.14 8.87 15.12
N LYS A 35 -7.42 8.80 14.76
CA LYS A 35 -8.42 8.10 15.56
C LYS A 35 -8.29 6.59 15.37
N ASP A 36 -8.70 5.84 16.40
CA ASP A 36 -8.69 4.37 16.37
C ASP A 36 -9.70 3.77 15.38
N GLU A 37 -10.70 4.56 15.00
CA GLU A 37 -11.80 4.13 14.14
C GLU A 37 -11.60 4.61 12.72
N PHE A 38 -12.00 3.75 11.77
CA PHE A 38 -12.13 4.14 10.37
C PHE A 38 -13.31 5.11 10.19
N LYS A 39 -13.19 6.07 9.29
CA LYS A 39 -14.26 7.05 8.99
C LYS A 39 -15.20 6.53 7.90
N ASN A 40 -14.65 6.19 6.76
CA ASN A 40 -15.36 5.75 5.55
C ASN A 40 -14.62 4.53 5.00
N LEU A 41 -14.76 3.39 5.66
CA LEU A 41 -14.01 2.21 5.32
C LEU A 41 -14.66 1.46 4.17
N VAL A 42 -13.88 1.23 3.11
CA VAL A 42 -14.13 0.22 2.09
C VAL A 42 -13.26 -0.99 2.39
N THR A 43 -13.81 -2.20 2.29
CA THR A 43 -13.09 -3.44 2.56
C THR A 43 -12.97 -4.29 1.32
N CYS A 44 -11.78 -4.88 1.10
CA CYS A 44 -11.52 -5.79 -0.01
C CYS A 44 -10.87 -7.08 0.50
N ASP A 45 -11.35 -8.22 0.02
CA ASP A 45 -10.78 -9.52 0.36
C ASP A 45 -11.10 -10.54 -0.75
N ILE A 46 -10.27 -11.57 -0.88
CA ILE A 46 -10.53 -12.71 -1.76
C ILE A 46 -11.53 -13.70 -1.16
N ASN A 47 -11.67 -13.71 0.17
CA ASN A 47 -12.51 -14.64 0.90
C ASN A 47 -13.94 -14.10 1.09
N PRO A 48 -14.96 -14.65 0.43
CA PRO A 48 -16.34 -14.17 0.57
C PRO A 48 -16.91 -14.37 1.99
N ARG A 49 -16.31 -15.25 2.81
CA ARG A 49 -16.81 -15.54 4.17
C ARG A 49 -16.58 -14.40 5.16
N VAL A 50 -15.65 -13.47 4.84
CA VAL A 50 -15.40 -12.29 5.67
C VAL A 50 -16.32 -11.13 5.31
N ASN A 51 -17.18 -11.32 4.30
CA ASN A 51 -18.16 -10.35 3.82
C ASN A 51 -17.53 -8.98 3.54
N PRO A 52 -16.58 -8.89 2.58
CA PRO A 52 -15.99 -7.64 2.17
C PRO A 52 -16.96 -6.82 1.31
N ASP A 53 -16.78 -5.50 1.23
CA ASP A 53 -17.52 -4.65 0.31
C ASP A 53 -17.16 -4.97 -1.15
N VAL A 54 -15.88 -5.30 -1.39
CA VAL A 54 -15.35 -5.69 -2.69
C VAL A 54 -14.72 -7.08 -2.58
N LEU A 55 -15.30 -8.05 -3.29
CA LEU A 55 -14.72 -9.41 -3.40
C LEU A 55 -13.75 -9.42 -4.59
N HIS A 56 -12.45 -9.47 -4.34
CA HIS A 56 -11.44 -9.42 -5.39
C HIS A 56 -10.15 -10.13 -4.99
N ASP A 57 -9.52 -10.82 -5.95
CA ASP A 57 -8.16 -11.34 -5.83
C ASP A 57 -7.16 -10.27 -6.27
N LEU A 58 -6.36 -9.78 -5.33
CA LEU A 58 -5.38 -8.72 -5.57
C LEU A 58 -4.24 -9.12 -6.54
N ASN A 59 -4.10 -10.41 -6.88
CA ASN A 59 -3.21 -10.85 -7.96
C ASN A 59 -3.79 -10.58 -9.36
N ILE A 60 -5.07 -10.20 -9.45
CA ILE A 60 -5.73 -9.85 -10.71
C ILE A 60 -5.72 -8.33 -10.87
N LEU A 61 -5.02 -7.83 -11.89
CA LEU A 61 -4.91 -6.40 -12.18
C LEU A 61 -5.73 -6.02 -13.42
N PRO A 62 -6.23 -4.77 -13.52
CA PRO A 62 -6.18 -3.73 -12.48
C PRO A 62 -7.16 -3.99 -11.34
N TRP A 63 -6.90 -3.42 -10.15
CA TRP A 63 -7.84 -3.50 -9.05
C TRP A 63 -9.10 -2.69 -9.33
N PRO A 64 -10.28 -3.12 -8.84
CA PRO A 64 -11.58 -2.52 -9.17
C PRO A 64 -11.85 -1.22 -8.40
N PHE A 65 -10.85 -0.35 -8.33
CA PHE A 65 -10.90 0.96 -7.70
C PHE A 65 -10.52 2.05 -8.69
N GLN A 66 -11.04 3.27 -8.45
CA GLN A 66 -10.74 4.44 -9.25
C GLN A 66 -9.34 4.99 -8.95
N ASP A 67 -8.80 5.78 -9.87
CA ASP A 67 -7.58 6.55 -9.60
C ASP A 67 -7.87 7.56 -8.49
N GLU A 68 -6.93 7.71 -7.56
CA GLU A 68 -6.98 8.71 -6.49
C GLU A 68 -8.27 8.65 -5.65
N GLU A 69 -8.75 7.43 -5.37
CA GLU A 69 -9.99 7.20 -4.63
C GLU A 69 -9.81 7.31 -3.10
N PHE A 70 -8.63 6.89 -2.59
CA PHE A 70 -8.45 6.70 -1.14
C PHE A 70 -7.43 7.67 -0.53
N ASP A 71 -7.76 8.18 0.65
CA ASP A 71 -6.84 8.97 1.48
C ASP A 71 -5.87 8.06 2.23
N GLU A 72 -6.35 6.89 2.68
CA GLU A 72 -5.55 5.86 3.33
C GLU A 72 -5.82 4.48 2.74
N VAL A 73 -4.77 3.67 2.59
CA VAL A 73 -4.86 2.25 2.28
C VAL A 73 -4.18 1.47 3.39
N HIS A 74 -4.86 0.46 3.93
CA HIS A 74 -4.35 -0.43 4.97
C HIS A 74 -4.19 -1.83 4.42
N ALA A 75 -2.97 -2.40 4.50
CA ALA A 75 -2.64 -3.74 4.03
C ALA A 75 -1.81 -4.47 5.10
N TYR A 76 -2.48 -5.21 5.98
CA TYR A 76 -1.84 -5.87 7.11
C TYR A 76 -1.75 -7.37 6.91
N GLU A 77 -0.55 -7.89 6.72
CA GLU A 77 -0.27 -9.31 6.41
C GLU A 77 -1.02 -9.73 5.12
N VAL A 78 -0.76 -9.00 4.04
CA VAL A 78 -1.40 -9.17 2.73
C VAL A 78 -0.37 -9.18 1.59
N LEU A 79 0.58 -8.23 1.62
CA LEU A 79 1.47 -8.00 0.49
C LEU A 79 2.44 -9.17 0.24
N GLU A 80 2.72 -9.98 1.26
CA GLU A 80 3.51 -11.19 1.18
C GLU A 80 2.85 -12.32 0.40
N HIS A 81 1.54 -12.23 0.18
CA HIS A 81 0.76 -13.18 -0.62
C HIS A 81 0.67 -12.80 -2.10
N LEU A 82 1.17 -11.61 -2.48
CA LEU A 82 0.99 -11.06 -3.83
C LEU A 82 2.20 -11.34 -4.71
N GLY A 83 1.96 -11.96 -5.87
CA GLY A 83 2.99 -12.34 -6.82
C GLY A 83 3.90 -13.44 -6.28
N GLN A 84 5.17 -13.45 -6.72
CA GLN A 84 6.18 -14.44 -6.30
C GLN A 84 7.52 -13.76 -6.04
N GLN A 85 8.35 -14.36 -5.16
CA GLN A 85 9.71 -13.91 -4.97
C GLN A 85 10.51 -14.06 -6.27
N GLY A 86 11.21 -12.99 -6.67
CA GLY A 86 11.94 -12.93 -7.94
C GLY A 86 11.13 -12.40 -9.12
N ASP A 87 9.80 -12.39 -9.04
CA ASP A 87 8.95 -11.68 -9.99
C ASP A 87 8.90 -10.19 -9.63
N TYR A 88 9.91 -9.46 -10.09
CA TYR A 88 10.03 -8.02 -9.85
C TYR A 88 8.94 -7.21 -10.57
N LYS A 89 8.42 -7.70 -11.70
CA LYS A 89 7.35 -7.02 -12.42
C LYS A 89 6.08 -7.01 -11.59
N ALA A 90 5.63 -8.17 -11.13
CA ALA A 90 4.47 -8.25 -10.24
C ALA A 90 4.65 -7.41 -8.96
N PHE A 91 5.87 -7.32 -8.41
CA PHE A 91 6.15 -6.43 -7.28
C PHE A 91 5.82 -4.98 -7.61
N PHE A 92 6.36 -4.46 -8.70
CA PHE A 92 6.12 -3.08 -9.10
C PHE A 92 4.69 -2.84 -9.59
N ASP A 93 4.06 -3.81 -10.23
CA ASP A 93 2.67 -3.70 -10.69
C ASP A 93 1.72 -3.51 -9.51
N HIS A 94 1.89 -4.26 -8.41
CA HIS A 94 1.07 -4.09 -7.20
C HIS A 94 1.33 -2.72 -6.53
N PHE A 95 2.58 -2.25 -6.47
CA PHE A 95 2.88 -0.92 -5.93
C PHE A 95 2.46 0.21 -6.87
N ASN A 96 2.41 0.01 -8.18
CA ASN A 96 1.79 0.93 -9.13
C ASN A 96 0.27 1.04 -8.89
N GLU A 97 -0.42 -0.07 -8.60
CA GLU A 97 -1.85 -0.06 -8.25
C GLU A 97 -2.09 0.68 -6.93
N LEU A 98 -1.30 0.39 -5.88
CA LEU A 98 -1.36 1.14 -4.63
C LEU A 98 -1.16 2.64 -4.84
N TYR A 99 -0.19 3.01 -5.69
CA TYR A 99 0.06 4.41 -6.03
C TYR A 99 -1.10 5.03 -6.82
N ARG A 100 -1.68 4.28 -7.76
CA ARG A 100 -2.80 4.75 -8.59
C ARG A 100 -4.03 5.08 -7.74
N ILE A 101 -4.41 4.17 -6.83
CA ILE A 101 -5.65 4.31 -6.05
C ILE A 101 -5.55 5.29 -4.88
N LEU A 102 -4.34 5.59 -4.40
CA LEU A 102 -4.12 6.60 -3.38
C LEU A 102 -4.24 8.01 -3.97
N LYS A 103 -4.89 8.93 -3.25
CA LYS A 103 -4.88 10.35 -3.55
C LYS A 103 -3.45 10.93 -3.42
N PRO A 104 -3.12 12.05 -4.07
CA PRO A 104 -1.87 12.77 -3.79
C PRO A 104 -1.74 13.07 -2.29
N GLY A 105 -0.59 12.72 -1.70
CA GLY A 105 -0.35 12.82 -0.26
C GLY A 105 -0.99 11.72 0.59
N GLY A 106 -1.76 10.81 -0.02
CA GLY A 106 -2.35 9.66 0.68
C GLY A 106 -1.31 8.66 1.18
N ILE A 107 -1.69 7.85 2.15
CA ILE A 107 -0.76 6.97 2.89
C ILE A 107 -1.17 5.51 2.76
N LEU A 108 -0.19 4.65 2.46
CA LEU A 108 -0.27 3.22 2.68
C LEU A 108 0.28 2.89 4.08
N TYR A 109 -0.53 2.26 4.91
CA TYR A 109 -0.15 1.62 6.17
C TYR A 109 -0.09 0.11 5.95
N ALA A 110 1.07 -0.50 6.10
CA ALA A 110 1.21 -1.91 5.82
C ALA A 110 2.02 -2.66 6.87
N SER A 111 1.73 -3.94 7.02
CA SER A 111 2.61 -4.88 7.70
C SER A 111 2.77 -6.15 6.90
N THR A 112 3.93 -6.77 7.03
CA THR A 112 4.27 -8.07 6.49
C THR A 112 5.10 -8.82 7.54
N PRO A 113 5.25 -10.14 7.47
CA PRO A 113 6.18 -10.85 8.34
C PRO A 113 7.59 -10.27 8.21
N ALA A 114 8.29 -10.15 9.34
CA ALA A 114 9.69 -9.75 9.35
C ALA A 114 10.52 -10.77 8.56
N TRP A 115 11.42 -10.30 7.67
CA TRP A 115 12.17 -11.17 6.74
C TRP A 115 13.03 -12.22 7.44
N ASP A 116 13.47 -11.94 8.66
CA ASP A 116 14.26 -12.82 9.53
C ASP A 116 13.39 -13.54 10.59
N GLY A 117 12.08 -13.29 10.57
CA GLY A 117 11.10 -13.94 11.42
C GLY A 117 10.67 -15.30 10.88
N ILE A 118 10.25 -16.19 11.80
CA ILE A 118 9.82 -17.54 11.43
C ILE A 118 8.61 -17.53 10.48
N TRP A 119 7.70 -16.59 10.65
CA TRP A 119 6.46 -16.52 9.88
C TRP A 119 6.67 -16.14 8.41
N ALA A 120 7.75 -15.43 8.08
CA ALA A 120 8.08 -15.11 6.69
C ALA A 120 8.26 -16.37 5.81
N TRP A 121 8.66 -17.49 6.41
CA TRP A 121 9.03 -18.72 5.72
C TRP A 121 8.13 -19.90 6.05
N SER A 122 7.31 -19.84 7.11
CA SER A 122 6.55 -20.97 7.63
C SER A 122 5.15 -21.09 7.04
N ASP A 123 4.56 -19.99 6.62
CA ASP A 123 3.25 -20.01 5.98
C ASP A 123 3.41 -20.40 4.49
N PRO A 124 2.77 -21.49 4.03
CA PRO A 124 2.86 -21.92 2.63
C PRO A 124 2.25 -20.91 1.64
N GLY A 125 1.41 -20.02 2.12
CA GLY A 125 0.80 -18.94 1.32
C GLY A 125 1.68 -17.69 1.15
N HIS A 126 2.81 -17.61 1.87
CA HIS A 126 3.75 -16.50 1.72
C HIS A 126 4.64 -16.74 0.51
N THR A 127 4.35 -16.04 -0.55
CA THR A 127 5.03 -16.17 -1.84
C THR A 127 6.14 -15.16 -2.04
N ARG A 128 6.20 -14.12 -1.18
CA ARG A 128 7.14 -13.00 -1.28
C ARG A 128 7.61 -12.53 0.09
N ILE A 129 8.90 -12.20 0.16
CA ILE A 129 9.48 -11.47 1.29
C ILE A 129 9.52 -9.98 0.97
N ILE A 130 9.00 -9.16 1.86
CA ILE A 130 9.13 -7.70 1.82
C ILE A 130 10.03 -7.29 2.98
N SER A 131 11.07 -6.52 2.69
CA SER A 131 12.00 -5.98 3.66
C SER A 131 12.16 -4.49 3.47
N GLU A 132 12.72 -3.79 4.45
CA GLU A 132 13.06 -2.37 4.30
C GLU A 132 13.91 -2.12 3.05
N GLY A 133 14.83 -3.05 2.74
CA GLY A 133 15.66 -2.99 1.54
C GLY A 133 14.88 -3.03 0.23
N SER A 134 13.73 -3.72 0.18
CA SER A 134 12.89 -3.73 -1.02
C SER A 134 12.07 -2.43 -1.17
N LEU A 135 11.75 -1.76 -0.06
CA LEU A 135 10.99 -0.50 -0.08
C LEU A 135 11.79 0.69 -0.63
N ILE A 136 13.13 0.64 -0.59
CA ILE A 136 13.95 1.72 -1.16
C ILE A 136 13.71 1.93 -2.66
N PHE A 137 13.33 0.87 -3.39
CA PHE A 137 13.04 0.93 -4.82
C PHE A 137 11.74 1.66 -5.15
N LEU A 138 10.92 1.99 -4.16
CA LEU A 138 9.64 2.67 -4.36
C LEU A 138 9.76 4.21 -4.33
N ASN A 139 10.93 4.74 -3.95
CA ASN A 139 11.21 6.16 -3.96
C ASN A 139 12.09 6.54 -5.16
N ARG A 140 11.56 7.38 -6.06
CA ARG A 140 12.26 7.80 -7.28
C ARG A 140 13.54 8.61 -7.01
N ASP A 141 13.64 9.29 -5.87
CA ASP A 141 14.84 10.03 -5.51
C ASP A 141 16.07 9.13 -5.31
N ASN A 142 15.85 7.84 -4.97
CA ASN A 142 16.93 6.88 -4.83
C ASN A 142 17.61 6.51 -6.16
N TYR A 143 17.00 6.88 -7.30
CA TYR A 143 17.53 6.66 -8.64
C TYR A 143 18.24 7.89 -9.24
N THR A 144 18.35 9.00 -8.51
CA THR A 144 18.86 10.27 -9.05
C THR A 144 20.30 10.18 -9.53
N ASN A 145 21.10 9.29 -8.95
CA ASN A 145 22.51 9.10 -9.25
C ASN A 145 22.74 7.83 -10.10
N ASN A 146 22.05 7.70 -11.24
CA ASN A 146 22.23 6.58 -12.15
C ASN A 146 23.69 6.36 -12.50
N GLY A 147 24.18 5.13 -12.33
CA GLY A 147 25.57 4.76 -12.52
C GLY A 147 26.45 4.94 -11.28
N GLU A 148 25.99 5.66 -10.28
CA GLU A 148 26.67 5.83 -8.98
C GLU A 148 25.95 5.12 -7.84
N THR A 149 24.67 4.75 -8.04
CA THR A 149 23.91 4.05 -7.02
C THR A 149 24.10 2.53 -7.14
N PRO A 150 24.16 1.79 -6.03
CA PRO A 150 24.25 0.34 -6.05
C PRO A 150 22.93 -0.36 -6.40
N ILE A 151 21.84 0.39 -6.62
CA ILE A 151 20.51 -0.17 -6.91
C ILE A 151 20.26 -0.25 -8.42
N THR A 152 19.54 -1.30 -8.83
CA THR A 152 19.06 -1.44 -10.20
C THR A 152 18.00 -0.39 -10.50
N ASP A 153 18.02 0.19 -11.68
CA ASP A 153 17.02 1.17 -12.12
C ASP A 153 15.78 0.46 -12.67
N TYR A 154 14.64 0.68 -12.03
CA TYR A 154 13.35 0.11 -12.43
C TYR A 154 12.34 1.17 -12.88
N ARG A 155 12.77 2.41 -13.15
CA ARG A 155 11.85 3.52 -13.55
C ARG A 155 11.11 3.30 -14.87
N ASP A 156 11.57 2.38 -15.70
CA ASP A 156 10.83 1.96 -16.91
C ASP A 156 9.61 1.08 -16.62
N ILE A 157 9.55 0.51 -15.42
CA ILE A 157 8.49 -0.42 -14.98
C ILE A 157 7.69 0.18 -13.85
N TYR A 158 8.39 0.80 -12.89
CA TYR A 158 7.77 1.43 -11.74
C TYR A 158 7.52 2.92 -12.00
N HIS A 159 6.24 3.30 -11.98
CA HIS A 159 5.79 4.66 -12.28
C HIS A 159 5.37 5.44 -11.03
N GLY A 160 5.24 4.77 -9.90
CA GLY A 160 4.95 5.40 -8.61
C GLY A 160 6.14 6.18 -8.05
N ASP A 161 5.89 6.96 -7.01
CA ASP A 161 6.92 7.66 -6.21
C ASP A 161 6.44 7.77 -4.77
N PHE A 162 6.87 6.83 -3.94
CA PHE A 162 6.53 6.80 -2.52
C PHE A 162 7.67 7.34 -1.66
N LEU A 163 7.32 8.09 -0.64
CA LEU A 163 8.20 8.42 0.47
C LEU A 163 7.99 7.40 1.60
N LEU A 164 9.05 6.70 1.99
CA LEU A 164 9.02 5.87 3.21
C LEU A 164 9.08 6.80 4.44
N GLU A 165 7.94 7.00 5.10
CA GLU A 165 7.84 7.87 6.29
C GLU A 165 8.27 7.18 7.57
N GLY A 166 8.15 5.87 7.61
CA GLY A 166 8.59 5.07 8.75
C GLY A 166 8.56 3.59 8.47
N ALA A 167 9.50 2.88 9.06
CA ALA A 167 9.53 1.44 9.11
C ALA A 167 9.98 0.99 10.49
N LYS A 168 9.36 -0.05 11.01
CA LYS A 168 9.71 -0.66 12.30
C LYS A 168 9.49 -2.16 12.25
N ALA A 169 10.56 -2.90 12.43
CA ALA A 169 10.48 -4.35 12.61
C ALA A 169 10.44 -4.73 14.09
N ASN A 170 9.75 -5.81 14.39
CA ASN A 170 9.89 -6.59 15.61
C ASN A 170 10.22 -8.04 15.22
N ASN A 171 10.17 -8.98 16.16
CA ASN A 171 10.53 -10.38 15.89
C ASN A 171 9.58 -11.09 14.91
N ASP A 172 8.35 -10.58 14.74
CA ASP A 172 7.30 -11.24 13.96
C ASP A 172 6.94 -10.48 12.69
N SER A 173 6.91 -9.14 12.73
CA SER A 173 6.39 -8.32 11.63
C SER A 173 7.24 -7.09 11.36
N LEU A 174 7.30 -6.69 10.09
CA LEU A 174 7.73 -5.39 9.62
C LEU A 174 6.48 -4.52 9.42
N TYR A 175 6.42 -3.38 10.09
CA TYR A 175 5.40 -2.33 9.91
C TYR A 175 6.02 -1.17 9.15
N PHE A 176 5.30 -0.62 8.16
CA PHE A 176 5.80 0.51 7.40
C PHE A 176 4.69 1.43 6.89
N MET A 177 5.06 2.67 6.61
CA MET A 177 4.19 3.70 6.05
C MET A 177 4.84 4.30 4.80
N LEU A 178 4.08 4.33 3.71
CA LEU A 178 4.50 4.91 2.45
C LEU A 178 3.53 6.03 2.06
N ARG A 179 4.03 7.25 1.90
CA ARG A 179 3.23 8.39 1.41
C ARG A 179 3.40 8.56 -0.09
N LYS A 180 2.29 8.67 -0.82
CA LYS A 180 2.28 9.08 -2.23
C LYS A 180 2.78 10.52 -2.36
N LYS A 181 3.85 10.75 -3.15
CA LYS A 181 4.34 12.08 -3.50
C LYS A 181 3.53 12.71 -4.63
#